data_252b9bb9b9f686d71347f144df350c05
#
_entry.id   252b9bb9b9f686d71347f144df350c05
#
_cell.length_a   1.000
_cell.length_b   1.000
_cell.length_c   1.000
_cell.angle_alpha   90.00
_cell.angle_beta   90.00
_cell.angle_gamma   90.00
#
_symmetry.space_group_name_H-M   'P 1'
#
loop_
_entity.id
_entity.type
_entity.pdbx_description
1 polymer ?
#
loop_
_entity_poly.entity_id
_entity_poly.type
_entity_poly.pdbx_seq_one_letter_code
_entity_poly.pdbx_strand_id
1 'polypeptide(L)'
;MNSTFASSYELLLSAISELELQKDSFVLRPGVDFSRKRKISFRDMILSLLTMQGGSLSTTSHDFFQHRLPADIPSLSALHQQRAKLLPDAMRYLFYHFTQRLPTVQTYDGFQLLACDGSDLNISYDPDDWESCKPSGNGKRGSNQLHLHALYDLCNKKYTDIRIEKTMVSNESRALVQMLENIKSPAKTIILADRGYETYHVFAHIMAKGLAFVICTKDISRKGGIAYGFRLPDRELEKDGKQAVYPMKLRMVRFLLDTGEYECIVTNLKREEFPPWRIRELYHLRGGSAHFYLQSIKFQNG
;
A
#
# COMPACT_ATOMS: atom_id res chain seq x y z
N MET A 1 18.33 -4.05 20.69
CA MET A 1 17.01 -3.61 20.17
C MET A 1 16.81 -2.09 20.19
N ASN A 2 17.45 -1.33 21.10
CA ASN A 2 17.20 0.11 21.26
C ASN A 2 17.79 1.04 20.17
N SER A 3 18.84 0.63 19.45
CA SER A 3 19.49 1.50 18.45
C SER A 3 18.66 1.71 17.16
N THR A 4 17.87 0.71 16.76
CA THR A 4 17.07 0.79 15.53
C THR A 4 15.84 1.69 15.69
N PHE A 5 15.25 1.70 16.88
CA PHE A 5 14.09 2.57 17.17
C PHE A 5 14.48 4.06 17.27
N ALA A 6 15.57 4.37 17.95
CA ALA A 6 16.07 5.75 18.01
C ALA A 6 16.39 6.28 16.62
N SER A 7 17.07 5.48 15.80
CA SER A 7 17.40 5.83 14.41
C SER A 7 16.15 6.10 13.52
N SER A 8 15.10 5.27 13.62
CA SER A 8 13.87 5.48 12.83
C SER A 8 13.10 6.73 13.26
N TYR A 9 13.07 7.02 14.54
CA TYR A 9 12.45 8.25 15.05
C TYR A 9 13.20 9.51 14.60
N GLU A 10 14.51 9.49 14.65
CA GLU A 10 15.35 10.61 14.16
C GLU A 10 15.16 10.83 12.66
N LEU A 11 15.08 9.74 11.86
CA LEU A 11 14.79 9.81 10.43
C LEU A 11 13.42 10.43 10.16
N LEU A 12 12.40 10.08 10.95
CA LEU A 12 11.06 10.67 10.83
C LEU A 12 11.09 12.16 11.14
N LEU A 13 11.74 12.56 12.24
CA LEU A 13 11.84 13.97 12.61
C LEU A 13 12.61 14.79 11.58
N SER A 14 13.66 14.23 10.96
CA SER A 14 14.40 14.83 9.86
C SER A 14 13.50 15.03 8.63
N ALA A 15 12.73 13.98 8.26
CA ALA A 15 11.80 14.05 7.13
C ALA A 15 10.70 15.11 7.35
N ILE A 16 10.19 15.26 8.57
CA ILE A 16 9.23 16.31 8.93
C ILE A 16 9.88 17.69 8.84
N SER A 17 11.13 17.84 9.27
CA SER A 17 11.84 19.13 9.17
C SER A 17 12.05 19.55 7.71
N GLU A 18 12.37 18.61 6.84
CA GLU A 18 12.53 18.87 5.41
C GLU A 18 11.20 19.20 4.71
N LEU A 19 10.12 18.49 5.11
CA LEU A 19 8.77 18.82 4.67
C LEU A 19 8.39 20.25 5.09
N GLU A 20 8.72 20.65 6.31
CA GLU A 20 8.46 22.00 6.83
C GLU A 20 9.21 23.09 6.05
N LEU A 21 10.45 22.84 5.63
CA LEU A 21 11.19 23.77 4.77
C LEU A 21 10.52 24.00 3.41
N GLN A 22 9.77 23.01 2.92
CA GLN A 22 9.05 23.05 1.65
C GLN A 22 7.52 23.24 1.84
N LYS A 23 7.06 23.70 3.01
CA LYS A 23 5.64 23.77 3.39
C LYS A 23 4.75 24.46 2.37
N ASP A 24 5.26 25.47 1.67
CA ASP A 24 4.50 26.23 0.69
C ASP A 24 4.03 25.39 -0.51
N SER A 25 4.71 24.27 -0.80
CA SER A 25 4.29 23.30 -1.81
C SER A 25 3.15 22.38 -1.33
N PHE A 26 2.85 22.38 -0.04
CA PHE A 26 1.93 21.44 0.61
C PHE A 26 0.76 22.12 1.33
N VAL A 27 0.50 23.38 1.02
CA VAL A 27 -0.60 24.16 1.59
C VAL A 27 -1.48 24.78 0.51
N LEU A 28 -2.74 25.06 0.83
CA LEU A 28 -3.69 25.62 -0.14
C LEU A 28 -3.27 27.01 -0.65
N ARG A 29 -2.67 27.85 0.22
CA ARG A 29 -2.26 29.20 -0.12
C ARG A 29 -0.80 29.41 0.26
N PRO A 30 0.16 29.18 -0.66
CA PRO A 30 1.57 29.39 -0.45
C PRO A 30 1.89 30.81 0.07
N GLY A 31 2.82 30.93 1.00
CA GLY A 31 3.20 32.21 1.63
C GLY A 31 2.19 32.78 2.62
N VAL A 32 0.96 32.24 2.68
CA VAL A 32 -0.11 32.71 3.58
C VAL A 32 -0.42 31.71 4.68
N ASP A 33 -0.67 30.44 4.30
CA ASP A 33 -1.01 29.41 5.27
C ASP A 33 0.25 28.98 6.06
N PHE A 34 0.08 28.85 7.38
CA PHE A 34 1.18 28.57 8.32
C PHE A 34 2.36 29.59 8.28
N SER A 35 2.17 30.79 7.71
CA SER A 35 3.19 31.84 7.69
C SER A 35 3.26 32.62 9.00
N ARG A 36 2.13 32.77 9.71
CA ARG A 36 2.06 33.50 10.97
C ARG A 36 2.32 32.58 12.16
N LYS A 37 3.02 33.08 13.17
CA LYS A 37 3.20 32.40 14.44
C LYS A 37 1.86 32.24 15.15
N ARG A 38 1.28 31.04 15.10
CA ARG A 38 0.01 30.68 15.75
C ARG A 38 0.23 29.47 16.67
N LYS A 39 -0.82 29.13 17.47
CA LYS A 39 -0.80 27.99 18.41
C LYS A 39 -0.50 26.65 17.74
N ILE A 40 -0.92 26.46 16.49
CA ILE A 40 -0.68 25.25 15.70
C ILE A 40 0.24 25.64 14.54
N SER A 41 1.51 25.23 14.63
CA SER A 41 2.46 25.34 13.53
C SER A 41 2.20 24.27 12.45
N PHE A 42 2.85 24.39 11.29
CA PHE A 42 2.83 23.36 10.26
C PHE A 42 3.35 22.02 10.82
N ARG A 43 4.47 22.07 11.54
CA ARG A 43 5.08 20.91 12.20
C ARG A 43 4.14 20.26 13.22
N ASP A 44 3.49 21.05 14.07
CA ASP A 44 2.55 20.52 15.05
C ASP A 44 1.33 19.88 14.40
N MET A 45 0.85 20.43 13.26
CA MET A 45 -0.21 19.84 12.48
C MET A 45 0.17 18.45 11.94
N ILE A 46 1.36 18.33 11.32
CA ILE A 46 1.86 17.04 10.83
C ILE A 46 2.01 16.04 11.97
N LEU A 47 2.66 16.43 13.07
CA LEU A 47 2.85 15.54 14.23
C LEU A 47 1.53 15.11 14.86
N SER A 48 0.55 16.01 14.96
CA SER A 48 -0.78 15.67 15.50
C SER A 48 -1.50 14.64 14.62
N LEU A 49 -1.39 14.76 13.28
CA LEU A 49 -1.97 13.78 12.36
C LEU A 49 -1.30 12.41 12.47
N LEU A 50 0.02 12.35 12.66
CA LEU A 50 0.75 11.09 12.82
C LEU A 50 0.45 10.38 14.15
N THR A 51 0.05 11.14 15.17
CA THR A 51 -0.28 10.57 16.51
C THR A 51 -1.75 10.20 16.66
N MET A 52 -2.57 10.42 15.63
CA MET A 52 -3.99 10.02 15.65
C MET A 52 -4.13 8.50 15.68
N GLN A 53 -4.60 7.97 16.82
CA GLN A 53 -4.79 6.53 17.05
C GLN A 53 -6.29 6.18 17.07
N GLY A 54 -6.97 6.25 15.95
CA GLY A 54 -8.35 5.76 15.83
C GLY A 54 -9.41 6.36 16.78
N GLY A 55 -9.00 7.22 17.72
CA GLY A 55 -9.88 7.98 18.59
C GLY A 55 -10.56 9.16 17.89
N SER A 56 -11.47 9.81 18.57
CA SER A 56 -12.06 11.04 18.05
C SER A 56 -10.98 12.11 17.85
N LEU A 57 -11.13 12.94 16.83
CA LEU A 57 -10.20 14.05 16.57
C LEU A 57 -10.05 14.96 17.81
N SER A 58 -11.12 15.10 18.59
CA SER A 58 -11.14 15.88 19.83
C SER A 58 -10.21 15.29 20.90
N THR A 59 -10.35 13.98 21.17
CA THR A 59 -9.56 13.30 22.21
C THR A 59 -8.09 13.29 21.83
N THR A 60 -7.77 12.85 20.62
CA THR A 60 -6.39 12.75 20.15
C THR A 60 -5.70 14.10 20.09
N SER A 61 -6.43 15.13 19.64
CA SER A 61 -5.89 16.50 19.62
C SER A 61 -5.63 17.04 21.00
N HIS A 62 -6.58 16.83 21.93
CA HIS A 62 -6.40 17.24 23.32
C HIS A 62 -5.15 16.59 23.93
N ASP A 63 -4.99 15.27 23.79
CA ASP A 63 -3.86 14.51 24.33
C ASP A 63 -2.53 15.00 23.74
N PHE A 64 -2.47 15.23 22.42
CA PHE A 64 -1.27 15.73 21.77
C PHE A 64 -0.86 17.13 22.27
N PHE A 65 -1.80 18.07 22.35
CA PHE A 65 -1.49 19.47 22.71
C PHE A 65 -1.37 19.68 24.22
N GLN A 66 -2.04 18.86 25.06
CA GLN A 66 -1.91 18.93 26.50
C GLN A 66 -0.44 18.78 26.98
N HIS A 67 0.32 17.91 26.37
CA HIS A 67 1.74 17.72 26.70
C HIS A 67 2.65 18.82 26.13
N ARG A 68 2.25 19.48 25.05
CA ARG A 68 3.08 20.49 24.35
C ARG A 68 2.75 21.93 24.74
N LEU A 69 1.50 22.22 24.98
CA LEU A 69 0.95 23.56 25.25
C LEU A 69 -0.09 23.48 26.40
N PRO A 70 0.30 23.06 27.59
CA PRO A 70 -0.68 22.79 28.67
C PRO A 70 -1.52 24.01 29.08
N ALA A 71 -0.95 25.22 28.96
CA ALA A 71 -1.63 26.47 29.31
C ALA A 71 -2.48 27.05 28.17
N ASP A 72 -2.39 26.51 26.94
CA ASP A 72 -2.99 27.11 25.77
C ASP A 72 -3.39 26.08 24.70
N ILE A 73 -4.18 25.09 25.10
CA ILE A 73 -4.65 24.03 24.20
C ILE A 73 -5.51 24.64 23.07
N PRO A 74 -5.20 24.36 21.80
CA PRO A 74 -6.02 24.84 20.68
C PRO A 74 -7.43 24.28 20.71
N SER A 75 -8.41 25.08 20.32
CA SER A 75 -9.79 24.58 20.15
C SER A 75 -9.90 23.60 18.99
N LEU A 76 -10.87 22.69 19.02
CA LEU A 76 -11.15 21.76 17.94
C LEU A 76 -11.43 22.48 16.61
N SER A 77 -12.15 23.62 16.66
CA SER A 77 -12.40 24.47 15.49
C SER A 77 -11.08 24.99 14.89
N ALA A 78 -10.12 25.45 15.71
CA ALA A 78 -8.85 25.89 15.24
C ALA A 78 -8.04 24.76 14.58
N LEU A 79 -8.12 23.55 15.13
CA LEU A 79 -7.48 22.37 14.55
C LEU A 79 -8.08 22.04 13.16
N HIS A 80 -9.40 21.98 13.06
CA HIS A 80 -10.08 21.75 11.78
C HIS A 80 -9.71 22.80 10.73
N GLN A 81 -9.71 24.07 11.10
CA GLN A 81 -9.32 25.16 10.20
C GLN A 81 -7.85 25.05 9.75
N GLN A 82 -6.94 24.65 10.62
CA GLN A 82 -5.54 24.46 10.23
C GLN A 82 -5.34 23.21 9.37
N ARG A 83 -6.01 22.09 9.71
CA ARG A 83 -5.97 20.86 8.92
C ARG A 83 -6.47 21.09 7.49
N ALA A 84 -7.56 21.87 7.33
CA ALA A 84 -8.15 22.15 6.02
C ALA A 84 -7.21 22.95 5.09
N LYS A 85 -6.13 23.52 5.60
CA LYS A 85 -5.11 24.23 4.79
C LYS A 85 -4.05 23.30 4.23
N LEU A 86 -3.90 22.09 4.80
CA LEU A 86 -2.89 21.12 4.42
C LEU A 86 -3.36 20.31 3.20
N LEU A 87 -2.53 20.23 2.18
CA LEU A 87 -2.77 19.34 1.04
C LEU A 87 -2.42 17.88 1.40
N PRO A 88 -3.20 16.90 0.95
CA PRO A 88 -2.91 15.47 1.18
C PRO A 88 -1.52 15.04 0.72
N ASP A 89 -0.96 15.71 -0.29
CA ASP A 89 0.38 15.46 -0.80
C ASP A 89 1.48 15.67 0.24
N ALA A 90 1.25 16.44 1.30
CA ALA A 90 2.18 16.55 2.43
C ALA A 90 2.43 15.19 3.09
N MET A 91 1.37 14.42 3.34
CA MET A 91 1.48 13.08 3.95
C MET A 91 2.07 12.07 2.98
N ARG A 92 1.74 12.16 1.69
CA ARG A 92 2.36 11.34 0.64
C ARG A 92 3.86 11.59 0.56
N TYR A 93 4.28 12.86 0.48
CA TYR A 93 5.70 13.23 0.48
C TYR A 93 6.42 12.67 1.71
N LEU A 94 5.85 12.88 2.91
CA LEU A 94 6.43 12.40 4.16
C LEU A 94 6.58 10.88 4.17
N PHE A 95 5.57 10.15 3.71
CA PHE A 95 5.61 8.68 3.62
C PHE A 95 6.80 8.21 2.78
N TYR A 96 6.93 8.67 1.54
CA TYR A 96 8.01 8.23 0.66
C TYR A 96 9.37 8.71 1.15
N HIS A 97 9.46 9.94 1.62
CA HIS A 97 10.70 10.53 2.10
C HIS A 97 11.24 9.83 3.34
N PHE A 98 10.37 9.40 4.22
CA PHE A 98 10.72 8.61 5.39
C PHE A 98 11.05 7.16 5.03
N THR A 99 10.15 6.46 4.31
CA THR A 99 10.30 5.02 4.06
C THR A 99 11.51 4.69 3.17
N GLN A 100 11.87 5.58 2.23
CA GLN A 100 13.05 5.42 1.39
C GLN A 100 14.37 5.52 2.16
N ARG A 101 14.38 6.19 3.30
CA ARG A 101 15.55 6.33 4.18
C ARG A 101 15.70 5.18 5.17
N LEU A 102 14.64 4.44 5.40
CA LEU A 102 14.71 3.26 6.26
C LEU A 102 15.61 2.21 5.60
N PRO A 103 16.55 1.63 6.34
CA PRO A 103 17.48 0.65 5.78
C PRO A 103 16.75 -0.59 5.27
N THR A 104 17.25 -1.18 4.19
CA THR A 104 16.84 -2.48 3.68
C THR A 104 18.00 -3.44 3.90
N VAL A 105 18.07 -4.01 5.09
CA VAL A 105 19.20 -4.81 5.56
C VAL A 105 18.93 -6.31 5.43
N GLN A 106 17.67 -6.70 5.70
CA GLN A 106 17.28 -8.11 5.73
C GLN A 106 16.72 -8.57 4.40
N THR A 107 17.13 -9.76 3.99
CA THR A 107 16.68 -10.41 2.76
C THR A 107 16.38 -11.89 3.03
N TYR A 108 15.56 -12.49 2.20
CA TYR A 108 15.35 -13.94 2.14
C TYR A 108 16.27 -14.52 1.08
N ASP A 109 17.37 -15.11 1.47
CA ASP A 109 18.42 -15.65 0.56
C ASP A 109 18.84 -14.65 -0.54
N GLY A 110 19.03 -13.41 -0.16
CA GLY A 110 19.42 -12.32 -1.06
C GLY A 110 18.26 -11.70 -1.84
N PHE A 111 17.01 -12.15 -1.63
CA PHE A 111 15.82 -11.56 -2.24
C PHE A 111 15.10 -10.64 -1.26
N GLN A 112 14.67 -9.50 -1.75
CA GLN A 112 13.65 -8.68 -1.10
C GLN A 112 12.27 -9.31 -1.35
N LEU A 113 11.46 -9.48 -0.31
CA LEU A 113 10.11 -10.01 -0.42
C LEU A 113 9.10 -8.88 -0.26
N LEU A 114 8.38 -8.55 -1.33
CA LEU A 114 7.35 -7.52 -1.32
C LEU A 114 5.96 -8.16 -1.41
N ALA A 115 5.21 -8.11 -0.32
CA ALA A 115 3.82 -8.53 -0.30
C ALA A 115 2.92 -7.40 -0.80
N CYS A 116 2.08 -7.69 -1.79
CA CYS A 116 1.02 -6.81 -2.23
C CYS A 116 -0.30 -7.22 -1.58
N ASP A 117 -1.00 -6.25 -1.00
CA ASP A 117 -2.32 -6.46 -0.41
C ASP A 117 -3.16 -5.19 -0.51
N GLY A 118 -4.48 -5.35 -0.44
CA GLY A 118 -5.46 -4.27 -0.47
C GLY A 118 -6.35 -4.23 0.77
N SER A 119 -6.84 -3.05 1.14
CA SER A 119 -7.76 -2.89 2.25
C SER A 119 -8.73 -1.74 2.03
N ASP A 120 -10.02 -1.97 2.33
CA ASP A 120 -11.03 -0.92 2.29
C ASP A 120 -11.01 -0.09 3.58
N LEU A 121 -11.01 1.23 3.42
CA LEU A 121 -11.07 2.22 4.49
C LEU A 121 -12.42 2.94 4.42
N ASN A 122 -13.22 2.85 5.47
CA ASN A 122 -14.47 3.60 5.56
C ASN A 122 -14.18 5.09 5.74
N ILE A 123 -14.88 5.92 5.00
CA ILE A 123 -14.83 7.37 5.12
C ILE A 123 -16.22 7.94 5.42
N SER A 124 -16.32 9.24 5.71
CA SER A 124 -17.57 9.91 5.95
C SER A 124 -18.54 9.71 4.79
N TYR A 125 -19.80 9.45 5.11
CA TYR A 125 -20.83 9.21 4.10
C TYR A 125 -21.13 10.47 3.29
N ASP A 126 -20.99 10.35 1.98
CA ASP A 126 -21.35 11.34 0.98
C ASP A 126 -21.97 10.60 -0.22
N PRO A 127 -23.30 10.63 -0.39
CA PRO A 127 -23.98 9.93 -1.48
C PRO A 127 -23.70 10.54 -2.86
N ASP A 128 -23.27 11.81 -2.92
CA ASP A 128 -22.96 12.49 -4.16
C ASP A 128 -21.57 12.13 -4.70
N ASP A 129 -20.70 11.59 -3.85
CA ASP A 129 -19.40 11.03 -4.26
C ASP A 129 -19.56 9.57 -4.73
N TRP A 130 -20.13 9.38 -5.91
CA TRP A 130 -20.40 8.06 -6.48
C TRP A 130 -19.16 7.19 -6.69
N GLU A 131 -17.96 7.77 -6.86
CA GLU A 131 -16.72 7.02 -7.04
C GLU A 131 -16.28 6.29 -5.75
N SER A 132 -16.65 6.80 -4.59
CA SER A 132 -16.37 6.15 -3.31
C SER A 132 -17.60 5.50 -2.68
N CYS A 133 -18.82 5.87 -3.12
CA CYS A 133 -20.06 5.40 -2.54
C CYS A 133 -20.44 4.01 -3.04
N LYS A 134 -20.26 3.00 -2.19
CA LYS A 134 -20.68 1.62 -2.44
C LYS A 134 -22.14 1.46 -2.07
N PRO A 135 -23.03 1.17 -3.03
CA PRO A 135 -24.44 0.98 -2.73
C PRO A 135 -24.64 -0.23 -1.83
N SER A 136 -25.57 -0.11 -0.88
CA SER A 136 -25.99 -1.24 -0.06
C SER A 136 -27.15 -1.95 -0.71
N GLY A 137 -27.14 -3.30 -0.68
CA GLY A 137 -28.32 -4.09 -1.01
C GLY A 137 -29.44 -3.91 0.03
N ASN A 138 -30.66 -4.26 -0.32
CA ASN A 138 -31.82 -4.33 0.61
C ASN A 138 -32.27 -2.99 1.22
N GLY A 139 -32.16 -1.88 0.50
CA GLY A 139 -32.67 -0.58 0.96
C GLY A 139 -31.92 0.05 2.15
N LYS A 140 -30.79 -0.52 2.54
CA LYS A 140 -29.92 0.07 3.56
C LYS A 140 -29.07 1.20 2.96
N ARG A 141 -28.66 2.14 3.82
CA ARG A 141 -27.74 3.20 3.47
C ARG A 141 -26.41 2.61 2.98
N GLY A 142 -25.89 3.10 1.85
CA GLY A 142 -24.57 2.77 1.36
C GLY A 142 -23.44 3.26 2.27
N SER A 143 -22.21 2.97 1.90
CA SER A 143 -21.02 3.45 2.61
C SER A 143 -20.01 3.99 1.62
N ASN A 144 -19.30 5.05 1.99
CA ASN A 144 -18.18 5.55 1.20
C ASN A 144 -16.88 4.93 1.68
N GLN A 145 -16.09 4.45 0.74
CA GLN A 145 -14.86 3.75 0.99
C GLN A 145 -13.74 4.21 0.06
N LEU A 146 -12.54 4.25 0.60
CA LEU A 146 -11.30 4.30 -0.16
C LEU A 146 -10.66 2.92 -0.15
N HIS A 147 -10.05 2.54 -1.24
CA HIS A 147 -9.25 1.32 -1.33
C HIS A 147 -7.77 1.66 -1.23
N LEU A 148 -7.10 1.11 -0.23
CA LEU A 148 -5.67 1.23 -0.01
C LEU A 148 -4.97 0.03 -0.61
N HIS A 149 -4.10 0.25 -1.58
CA HIS A 149 -3.16 -0.75 -2.10
C HIS A 149 -1.79 -0.49 -1.49
N ALA A 150 -1.11 -1.54 -1.06
CA ALA A 150 0.19 -1.41 -0.41
C ALA A 150 1.18 -2.48 -0.86
N LEU A 151 2.44 -2.09 -0.99
CA LEU A 151 3.59 -2.99 -1.06
C LEU A 151 4.32 -2.97 0.29
N TYR A 152 4.43 -4.13 0.90
CA TYR A 152 5.04 -4.33 2.21
C TYR A 152 6.27 -5.22 2.12
N ASP A 153 7.41 -4.73 2.59
CA ASP A 153 8.65 -5.51 2.70
C ASP A 153 8.57 -6.42 3.92
N LEU A 154 8.42 -7.71 3.68
CA LEU A 154 8.26 -8.73 4.72
C LEU A 154 9.51 -8.91 5.58
N CYS A 155 10.69 -8.75 5.00
CA CYS A 155 11.95 -8.93 5.71
C CYS A 155 12.26 -7.73 6.60
N ASN A 156 12.02 -6.52 6.12
CA ASN A 156 12.34 -5.28 6.82
C ASN A 156 11.15 -4.65 7.54
N LYS A 157 9.96 -5.28 7.47
CA LYS A 157 8.72 -4.87 8.17
C LYS A 157 8.35 -3.41 7.94
N LYS A 158 8.38 -2.97 6.69
CA LYS A 158 8.05 -1.60 6.29
C LYS A 158 7.23 -1.57 5.01
N TYR A 159 6.35 -0.57 4.89
CA TYR A 159 5.71 -0.26 3.62
C TYR A 159 6.71 0.41 2.69
N THR A 160 6.75 -0.03 1.44
CA THR A 160 7.63 0.54 0.40
C THR A 160 6.87 1.42 -0.58
N ASP A 161 5.60 1.10 -0.80
CA ASP A 161 4.72 1.88 -1.66
C ASP A 161 3.26 1.77 -1.20
N ILE A 162 2.48 2.81 -1.43
CA ILE A 162 1.04 2.86 -1.16
C ILE A 162 0.31 3.62 -2.27
N ARG A 163 -0.92 3.18 -2.55
CA ARG A 163 -1.87 3.90 -3.40
C ARG A 163 -3.23 3.90 -2.73
N ILE A 164 -3.90 5.04 -2.80
CA ILE A 164 -5.24 5.21 -2.26
C ILE A 164 -6.12 5.65 -3.42
N GLU A 165 -7.14 4.86 -3.70
CA GLU A 165 -8.11 5.11 -4.76
C GLU A 165 -9.53 5.05 -4.18
N LYS A 166 -10.49 5.73 -4.81
CA LYS A 166 -11.91 5.57 -4.45
C LYS A 166 -12.40 4.18 -4.87
N THR A 167 -13.13 3.47 -4.01
CA THR A 167 -13.39 2.03 -4.15
C THR A 167 -14.07 1.65 -5.47
N MET A 168 -14.99 2.48 -5.99
CA MET A 168 -15.75 2.15 -7.21
C MET A 168 -14.93 2.26 -8.50
N VAL A 169 -13.83 3.01 -8.47
CA VAL A 169 -12.90 3.19 -9.61
C VAL A 169 -11.54 2.53 -9.37
N SER A 170 -11.38 1.86 -8.24
CA SER A 170 -10.16 1.15 -7.86
C SER A 170 -9.95 -0.09 -8.73
N ASN A 171 -8.67 -0.37 -9.04
CA ASN A 171 -8.26 -1.58 -9.75
C ASN A 171 -6.93 -2.10 -9.21
N GLU A 172 -6.97 -3.22 -8.51
CA GLU A 172 -5.82 -3.83 -7.86
C GLU A 172 -4.66 -4.14 -8.81
N SER A 173 -4.96 -4.69 -9.99
CA SER A 173 -3.93 -5.02 -11.00
C SER A 173 -3.23 -3.76 -11.52
N ARG A 174 -3.99 -2.68 -11.80
CA ARG A 174 -3.44 -1.40 -12.24
C ARG A 174 -2.60 -0.76 -11.12
N ALA A 175 -3.09 -0.78 -9.89
CA ALA A 175 -2.38 -0.23 -8.76
C ALA A 175 -1.04 -0.93 -8.53
N LEU A 176 -1.03 -2.28 -8.57
CA LEU A 176 0.21 -3.06 -8.45
C LEU A 176 1.19 -2.70 -9.57
N VAL A 177 0.76 -2.72 -10.85
CA VAL A 177 1.62 -2.38 -11.99
C VAL A 177 2.27 -1.00 -11.81
N GLN A 178 1.51 -0.02 -11.36
CA GLN A 178 2.02 1.33 -11.11
C GLN A 178 3.01 1.38 -9.92
N MET A 179 2.80 0.58 -8.86
CA MET A 179 3.75 0.48 -7.74
C MET A 179 5.05 -0.24 -8.15
N LEU A 180 4.98 -1.20 -9.09
CA LEU A 180 6.18 -1.84 -9.62
C LEU A 180 7.16 -0.84 -10.25
N GLU A 181 6.67 0.28 -10.80
CA GLU A 181 7.53 1.32 -11.40
C GLU A 181 8.53 1.92 -10.40
N ASN A 182 8.18 1.94 -9.13
CA ASN A 182 9.01 2.52 -8.07
C ASN A 182 10.08 1.56 -7.51
N ILE A 183 10.11 0.29 -7.96
CA ILE A 183 11.08 -0.71 -7.49
C ILE A 183 12.46 -0.44 -8.10
N LYS A 184 13.44 -0.14 -7.23
CA LYS A 184 14.81 0.25 -7.66
C LYS A 184 15.73 -0.94 -7.98
N SER A 185 15.49 -2.11 -7.38
CA SER A 185 16.35 -3.29 -7.52
C SER A 185 15.56 -4.53 -7.94
N PRO A 186 15.10 -4.61 -9.20
CA PRO A 186 14.20 -5.67 -9.63
C PRO A 186 14.82 -7.07 -9.62
N ALA A 187 16.09 -7.22 -9.98
CA ALA A 187 16.73 -8.53 -10.19
C ALA A 187 16.75 -9.45 -8.95
N LYS A 188 16.53 -8.91 -7.75
CA LYS A 188 16.50 -9.65 -6.48
C LYS A 188 15.22 -9.34 -5.68
N THR A 189 14.12 -9.18 -6.35
CA THR A 189 12.83 -8.90 -5.71
C THR A 189 11.80 -9.95 -6.12
N ILE A 190 11.07 -10.48 -5.14
CA ILE A 190 9.96 -11.41 -5.33
C ILE A 190 8.68 -10.70 -4.87
N ILE A 191 7.70 -10.60 -5.76
CA ILE A 191 6.37 -10.09 -5.47
C ILE A 191 5.49 -11.24 -4.97
N LEU A 192 4.87 -11.06 -3.82
CA LEU A 192 3.92 -12.00 -3.22
C LEU A 192 2.54 -11.36 -3.25
N ALA A 193 1.57 -12.00 -3.86
CA ALA A 193 0.22 -11.46 -3.92
C ALA A 193 -0.84 -12.56 -3.85
N ASP A 194 -2.07 -12.17 -3.52
CA ASP A 194 -3.19 -13.08 -3.48
C ASP A 194 -3.81 -13.29 -4.87
N ARG A 195 -4.92 -14.02 -4.87
CA ARG A 195 -5.66 -14.38 -6.07
C ARG A 195 -6.31 -13.18 -6.78
N GLY A 196 -6.53 -12.06 -6.10
CA GLY A 196 -7.05 -10.84 -6.72
C GLY A 196 -6.11 -10.29 -7.79
N TYR A 197 -4.82 -10.59 -7.67
CA TYR A 197 -3.78 -10.16 -8.62
C TYR A 197 -3.48 -11.18 -9.71
N GLU A 198 -4.24 -12.29 -9.81
CA GLU A 198 -4.10 -13.33 -10.83
C GLU A 198 -4.55 -12.81 -12.19
N THR A 199 -3.73 -12.00 -12.83
CA THR A 199 -3.94 -11.53 -14.19
C THR A 199 -2.66 -11.59 -15.01
N TYR A 200 -2.81 -11.85 -16.30
CA TYR A 200 -1.67 -11.91 -17.21
C TYR A 200 -0.98 -10.57 -17.36
N HIS A 201 -1.75 -9.51 -17.32
CA HIS A 201 -1.24 -8.15 -17.32
C HIS A 201 -0.24 -7.95 -16.19
N VAL A 202 -0.59 -8.36 -14.97
CA VAL A 202 0.32 -8.31 -13.81
C VAL A 202 1.55 -9.17 -14.03
N PHE A 203 1.41 -10.42 -14.47
CA PHE A 203 2.54 -11.33 -14.70
C PHE A 203 3.50 -10.77 -15.75
N ALA A 204 2.97 -10.26 -16.86
CA ALA A 204 3.77 -9.67 -17.93
C ALA A 204 4.57 -8.46 -17.45
N HIS A 205 3.95 -7.54 -16.69
CA HIS A 205 4.63 -6.36 -16.16
C HIS A 205 5.71 -6.75 -15.13
N ILE A 206 5.44 -7.69 -14.23
CA ILE A 206 6.43 -8.19 -13.27
C ILE A 206 7.64 -8.78 -14.03
N MET A 207 7.39 -9.64 -15.01
CA MET A 207 8.46 -10.28 -15.79
C MET A 207 9.22 -9.30 -16.67
N ALA A 208 8.54 -8.35 -17.31
CA ALA A 208 9.18 -7.31 -18.14
C ALA A 208 10.14 -6.44 -17.33
N LYS A 209 9.87 -6.25 -16.02
CA LYS A 209 10.77 -5.55 -15.09
C LYS A 209 11.89 -6.44 -14.52
N GLY A 210 11.97 -7.72 -14.92
CA GLY A 210 12.96 -8.65 -14.38
C GLY A 210 12.71 -9.06 -12.93
N LEU A 211 11.49 -8.89 -12.44
CA LEU A 211 11.04 -9.29 -11.09
C LEU A 211 10.63 -10.77 -11.09
N ALA A 212 10.70 -11.40 -9.92
CA ALA A 212 10.07 -12.69 -9.67
C ALA A 212 8.74 -12.50 -8.93
N PHE A 213 7.89 -13.53 -8.97
CA PHE A 213 6.61 -13.50 -8.27
C PHE A 213 6.15 -14.87 -7.77
N VAL A 214 5.30 -14.84 -6.74
CA VAL A 214 4.58 -15.99 -6.17
C VAL A 214 3.16 -15.50 -5.92
N ILE A 215 2.22 -15.88 -6.77
CA ILE A 215 0.83 -15.40 -6.73
C ILE A 215 -0.12 -16.59 -6.66
N CYS A 216 -1.08 -16.52 -5.73
CA CYS A 216 -2.14 -17.53 -5.63
C CYS A 216 -3.04 -17.49 -6.87
N THR A 217 -3.48 -18.66 -7.31
CA THR A 217 -4.39 -18.81 -8.46
C THR A 217 -5.55 -19.74 -8.11
N LYS A 218 -6.58 -19.74 -8.96
CA LYS A 218 -7.66 -20.70 -8.87
C LYS A 218 -7.13 -22.13 -9.03
N ASP A 219 -7.77 -23.06 -8.35
CA ASP A 219 -7.45 -24.48 -8.56
C ASP A 219 -7.71 -24.86 -10.03
N ILE A 220 -6.73 -25.52 -10.61
CA ILE A 220 -6.81 -26.01 -11.97
C ILE A 220 -7.44 -27.38 -11.92
N SER A 221 -8.72 -27.48 -12.25
CA SER A 221 -9.38 -28.77 -12.32
C SER A 221 -8.66 -29.68 -13.35
N ARG A 222 -8.56 -30.98 -13.05
CA ARG A 222 -7.90 -32.00 -13.86
C ARG A 222 -8.39 -32.09 -15.34
N LYS A 223 -9.51 -31.47 -15.68
CA LYS A 223 -10.16 -31.56 -17.01
C LYS A 223 -9.86 -30.39 -17.96
N GLY A 224 -9.26 -29.31 -17.46
CA GLY A 224 -8.95 -28.16 -18.28
C GLY A 224 -7.45 -27.92 -18.29
N GLY A 225 -6.79 -28.21 -19.40
CA GLY A 225 -5.50 -27.56 -19.67
C GLY A 225 -5.74 -26.07 -19.66
N ILE A 226 -4.92 -25.33 -18.94
CA ILE A 226 -5.03 -23.86 -18.93
C ILE A 226 -4.50 -23.38 -20.27
N ALA A 227 -5.41 -23.21 -21.22
CA ALA A 227 -5.13 -22.41 -22.40
C ALA A 227 -5.27 -20.94 -22.00
N TYR A 228 -4.22 -20.39 -21.49
CA TYR A 228 -4.14 -18.96 -21.27
C TYR A 228 -3.79 -18.29 -22.62
N GLY A 229 -4.80 -17.91 -23.34
CA GLY A 229 -4.67 -17.02 -24.50
C GLY A 229 -4.49 -15.58 -24.02
N PHE A 230 -3.31 -15.02 -24.28
CA PHE A 230 -3.02 -13.62 -23.94
C PHE A 230 -3.48 -12.68 -25.04
N ARG A 231 -4.23 -11.66 -24.67
CA ARG A 231 -4.22 -10.37 -25.33
C ARG A 231 -3.75 -9.35 -24.33
N LEU A 232 -2.57 -8.78 -24.54
CA LEU A 232 -2.22 -7.53 -23.90
C LEU A 232 -3.10 -6.45 -24.56
N PRO A 233 -4.04 -5.82 -23.84
CA PRO A 233 -4.72 -4.65 -24.35
C PRO A 233 -3.80 -3.45 -24.12
N ASP A 234 -2.71 -3.36 -24.83
CA ASP A 234 -1.89 -2.15 -24.85
C ASP A 234 -2.26 -1.38 -26.11
N ARG A 235 -2.99 -0.28 -25.94
CA ARG A 235 -3.37 0.63 -27.03
C ARG A 235 -2.17 1.18 -27.80
N GLU A 236 -0.98 1.12 -27.22
CA GLU A 236 0.26 1.52 -27.90
C GLU A 236 0.81 0.45 -28.85
N LEU A 237 0.50 -0.83 -28.64
CA LEU A 237 0.88 -1.92 -29.53
C LEU A 237 -0.09 -2.14 -30.69
N GLU A 238 -1.29 -1.54 -30.64
CA GLU A 238 -2.26 -1.57 -31.73
C GLU A 238 -1.89 -0.70 -32.93
N LYS A 239 -0.90 0.20 -32.82
CA LYS A 239 -0.54 1.13 -33.90
C LYS A 239 -0.06 0.45 -35.17
N ASP A 240 0.42 -0.81 -35.10
CA ASP A 240 0.93 -1.55 -36.27
C ASP A 240 0.07 -2.77 -36.66
N GLY A 241 -1.13 -2.93 -36.12
CA GLY A 241 -2.07 -4.00 -36.49
C GLY A 241 -1.59 -5.42 -36.16
N LYS A 242 -0.50 -5.60 -35.43
CA LYS A 242 0.02 -6.88 -34.97
C LYS A 242 -0.30 -7.09 -33.50
N GLN A 243 -1.02 -8.16 -33.16
CA GLN A 243 -1.17 -8.61 -31.79
C GLN A 243 0.20 -9.00 -31.25
N ALA A 244 0.74 -8.21 -30.33
CA ALA A 244 1.96 -8.58 -29.63
C ALA A 244 1.65 -9.72 -28.65
N VAL A 245 2.18 -10.90 -28.92
CA VAL A 245 2.16 -12.04 -28.00
C VAL A 245 3.40 -11.93 -27.11
N TYR A 246 3.21 -11.71 -25.81
CA TYR A 246 4.31 -11.74 -24.85
C TYR A 246 4.48 -13.18 -24.35
N PRO A 247 5.54 -13.91 -24.77
CA PRO A 247 5.74 -15.29 -24.34
C PRO A 247 6.19 -15.34 -22.90
N MET A 248 5.40 -16.00 -22.05
CA MET A 248 5.73 -16.19 -20.64
C MET A 248 5.93 -17.67 -20.33
N LYS A 249 7.05 -17.98 -19.66
CA LYS A 249 7.28 -19.30 -19.09
C LYS A 249 6.89 -19.25 -17.62
N LEU A 250 5.75 -19.83 -17.30
CA LEU A 250 5.20 -19.89 -15.95
C LEU A 250 5.25 -21.31 -15.40
N ARG A 251 5.42 -21.41 -14.09
CA ARG A 251 5.37 -22.66 -13.33
C ARG A 251 4.19 -22.61 -12.38
N MET A 252 3.42 -23.68 -12.33
CA MET A 252 2.35 -23.85 -11.37
C MET A 252 2.72 -24.88 -10.33
N VAL A 253 2.44 -24.56 -9.08
CA VAL A 253 2.70 -25.43 -7.92
C VAL A 253 1.39 -25.60 -7.17
N ARG A 254 1.03 -26.86 -6.88
CA ARG A 254 -0.24 -27.21 -6.25
C ARG A 254 0.03 -27.95 -4.94
N PHE A 255 -0.62 -27.53 -3.87
CA PHE A 255 -0.49 -28.13 -2.53
C PHE A 255 -1.85 -28.58 -2.03
N LEU A 256 -1.90 -29.76 -1.42
CA LEU A 256 -3.06 -30.20 -0.67
C LEU A 256 -3.00 -29.53 0.72
N LEU A 257 -4.07 -28.84 1.10
CA LEU A 257 -4.24 -28.28 2.42
C LEU A 257 -4.86 -29.30 3.37
N ASP A 258 -4.73 -29.10 4.68
CA ASP A 258 -5.31 -29.94 5.71
C ASP A 258 -6.84 -29.96 5.66
N THR A 259 -7.46 -28.94 5.04
CA THR A 259 -8.90 -28.87 4.75
C THR A 259 -9.37 -29.80 3.63
N GLY A 260 -8.45 -30.45 2.91
CA GLY A 260 -8.74 -31.25 1.72
C GLY A 260 -8.86 -30.43 0.43
N GLU A 261 -8.75 -29.12 0.50
CA GLU A 261 -8.70 -28.22 -0.66
C GLU A 261 -7.28 -28.10 -1.21
N TYR A 262 -7.19 -27.62 -2.45
CA TYR A 262 -5.88 -27.36 -3.07
C TYR A 262 -5.60 -25.86 -3.13
N GLU A 263 -4.41 -25.50 -2.68
CA GLU A 263 -3.83 -24.20 -2.92
C GLU A 263 -2.94 -24.26 -4.17
N CYS A 264 -3.19 -23.38 -5.12
CA CYS A 264 -2.45 -23.30 -6.37
C CYS A 264 -1.71 -21.99 -6.46
N ILE A 265 -0.44 -22.06 -6.85
CA ILE A 265 0.45 -20.90 -6.95
C ILE A 265 1.07 -20.87 -8.34
N VAL A 266 1.06 -19.69 -8.97
CA VAL A 266 1.77 -19.43 -10.21
C VAL A 266 3.03 -18.61 -9.92
N THR A 267 4.14 -18.96 -10.60
CA THR A 267 5.44 -18.29 -10.39
C THR A 267 6.32 -18.40 -11.65
N ASN A 268 7.26 -17.47 -11.80
CA ASN A 268 8.36 -17.53 -12.78
C ASN A 268 9.70 -18.01 -12.16
N LEU A 269 9.71 -18.33 -10.87
CA LEU A 269 10.91 -18.84 -10.17
C LEU A 269 11.28 -20.25 -10.66
N LYS A 270 12.56 -20.51 -10.82
CA LYS A 270 13.08 -21.79 -11.29
C LYS A 270 12.91 -22.88 -10.22
N ARG A 271 12.68 -24.13 -10.67
CA ARG A 271 12.44 -25.26 -9.77
C ARG A 271 13.68 -25.65 -8.97
N GLU A 272 14.84 -25.48 -9.57
CA GLU A 272 16.13 -25.85 -8.99
C GLU A 272 16.47 -24.98 -7.78
N GLU A 273 16.15 -23.67 -7.85
CA GLU A 273 16.39 -22.71 -6.78
C GLU A 273 15.22 -22.66 -5.77
N PHE A 274 14.01 -22.86 -6.28
CA PHE A 274 12.76 -22.78 -5.49
C PHE A 274 11.91 -24.04 -5.67
N PRO A 275 12.26 -25.14 -4.99
CA PRO A 275 11.43 -26.36 -4.99
C PRO A 275 10.01 -26.08 -4.43
N PRO A 276 9.03 -26.96 -4.65
CA PRO A 276 7.63 -26.72 -4.26
C PRO A 276 7.44 -26.30 -2.80
N TRP A 277 8.12 -26.97 -1.88
CA TRP A 277 8.01 -26.67 -0.45
C TRP A 277 8.45 -25.23 -0.12
N ARG A 278 9.48 -24.72 -0.80
CA ARG A 278 9.99 -23.36 -0.61
C ARG A 278 9.02 -22.32 -1.19
N ILE A 279 8.33 -22.62 -2.29
CA ILE A 279 7.26 -21.76 -2.81
C ILE A 279 6.11 -21.66 -1.80
N ARG A 280 5.74 -22.78 -1.18
CA ARG A 280 4.72 -22.80 -0.13
C ARG A 280 5.13 -21.94 1.06
N GLU A 281 6.36 -22.10 1.54
CA GLU A 281 6.91 -21.28 2.63
C GLU A 281 6.84 -19.79 2.31
N LEU A 282 7.36 -19.36 1.13
CA LEU A 282 7.29 -17.97 0.68
C LEU A 282 5.87 -17.43 0.67
N TYR A 283 4.92 -18.19 0.14
CA TYR A 283 3.54 -17.73 0.08
C TYR A 283 2.92 -17.56 1.47
N HIS A 284 3.23 -18.48 2.39
CA HIS A 284 2.71 -18.42 3.77
C HIS A 284 3.31 -17.26 4.58
N LEU A 285 4.53 -16.80 4.25
CA LEU A 285 5.09 -15.57 4.86
C LEU A 285 4.21 -14.35 4.61
N ARG A 286 3.51 -14.29 3.47
CA ARG A 286 2.54 -13.23 3.18
C ARG A 286 1.37 -13.22 4.18
N GLY A 287 0.77 -14.39 4.45
CA GLY A 287 -0.42 -14.52 5.30
C GLY A 287 -0.18 -14.10 6.75
N GLY A 288 1.01 -14.40 7.30
CA GLY A 288 1.33 -14.09 8.68
C GLY A 288 1.68 -12.62 8.96
N SER A 289 2.06 -11.85 7.95
CA SER A 289 2.60 -10.50 8.16
C SER A 289 1.77 -9.40 7.51
N ALA A 290 1.47 -9.49 6.21
CA ALA A 290 0.78 -8.40 5.50
C ALA A 290 -0.68 -8.24 5.93
N HIS A 291 -1.40 -9.36 6.06
CA HIS A 291 -2.81 -9.35 6.47
C HIS A 291 -2.99 -8.82 7.91
N PHE A 292 -2.08 -9.15 8.82
CA PHE A 292 -2.13 -8.68 10.21
C PHE A 292 -1.93 -7.17 10.32
N TYR A 293 -1.04 -6.57 9.53
CA TYR A 293 -0.78 -5.13 9.58
C TYR A 293 -1.90 -4.30 8.93
N LEU A 294 -2.50 -4.77 7.83
CA LEU A 294 -3.64 -4.09 7.21
C LEU A 294 -4.92 -4.25 8.04
N GLN A 295 -5.11 -5.37 8.74
CA GLN A 295 -6.21 -5.53 9.71
C GLN A 295 -6.07 -4.59 10.91
N SER A 296 -4.86 -4.30 11.38
CA SER A 296 -4.67 -3.35 12.49
C SER A 296 -5.15 -1.94 12.15
N ILE A 297 -5.11 -1.55 10.87
CA ILE A 297 -5.70 -0.30 10.37
C ILE A 297 -7.24 -0.34 10.44
N LYS A 298 -7.86 -1.51 10.22
CA LYS A 298 -9.33 -1.67 10.29
C LYS A 298 -9.87 -1.60 11.72
N PHE A 299 -9.13 -2.13 12.70
CA PHE A 299 -9.56 -2.11 14.10
C PHE A 299 -9.54 -0.72 14.76
N GLN A 300 -8.87 0.26 14.14
CA GLN A 300 -8.82 1.63 14.64
C GLN A 300 -9.99 2.51 14.16
N ASN A 301 -10.84 2.01 13.28
CA ASN A 301 -11.96 2.75 12.67
C ASN A 301 -13.35 2.16 13.02
N GLY A 302 -13.44 1.28 14.02
CA GLY A 302 -14.68 0.69 14.53
C GLY A 302 -15.27 1.46 15.69
#